data_2bf0071b6021257b2f039e2902a59ed3
#
_entry.id   2bf0071b6021257b2f039e2902a59ed3
#
_cell.length_a   1.000
_cell.length_b   1.000
_cell.length_c   1.000
_cell.angle_alpha   90.00
_cell.angle_beta   90.00
_cell.angle_gamma   90.00
#
_symmetry.space_group_name_H-M   'P 1'
#
loop_
_entity.id
_entity.type
_entity.pdbx_description
1 polymer ?
#
loop_
_entity_poly.entity_id
_entity_poly.type
_entity_poly.pdbx_seq_one_letter_code
_entity_poly.pdbx_strand_id
1 'polypeptide(L)'
;MNLDLFRWVGRFTLVIICIGAAMLAVLPSAYSQTERLYSQAQAERGKRLYAQHCASCHGQSLEGTPSSPLAGERFMAKWNERALGELYNITKMEMPYGKPDSLTVQQYIDIVAFMLSSNGYAAGPRELTADEAKLKQTRIARQSGVPVAKTAAPEFFSSGAKASTAGPTQAELNAAANNNTDWLHSNHDYGGQRFVDLKQINRSNAASLQPVAIYQVADANVFHNNPLVYQGVMYVSTSNATMALDATTLKVKWRVDRKPKGPDGWLMYRGVALKDGKVIRGTHDGYLVAYDAANGKLLWERPILDRKKREAGFTMAPLLFEDLILIGPAGSESGVKGWIGAFRLEDGAPVWRFNTVPDEGEPGAETWKDPTALTTGGGSIWAPLSLDPVKGVLYVPVSNPAPDFLYRLAVGQQSLHQLVAGARCAHRQIAMVLPGSAGRFSRLGCDTGQPAV
;
A
#
# COMPACT_ATOMS: atom_id res chain seq x y z
N MET A 1 -64.40 3.90 -56.56
CA MET A 1 -63.75 4.07 -55.24
C MET A 1 -62.32 3.52 -55.40
N ASN A 2 -61.35 4.44 -55.30
CA ASN A 2 -60.04 4.42 -55.95
C ASN A 2 -59.07 3.36 -55.42
N LEU A 3 -58.65 2.48 -56.31
CA LEU A 3 -57.55 1.50 -56.09
C LEU A 3 -56.14 2.12 -56.21
N ASP A 4 -56.03 3.38 -56.54
CA ASP A 4 -54.73 4.06 -56.77
C ASP A 4 -54.04 4.60 -55.51
N LEU A 5 -54.76 4.67 -54.40
CA LEU A 5 -54.18 5.21 -53.16
C LEU A 5 -53.30 4.18 -52.44
N PHE A 6 -53.54 2.89 -52.63
CA PHE A 6 -52.76 1.80 -52.01
C PHE A 6 -51.42 1.49 -52.69
N ARG A 7 -51.26 1.90 -53.97
CA ARG A 7 -49.99 1.69 -54.68
C ARG A 7 -48.93 2.74 -54.35
N TRP A 8 -49.31 3.86 -53.84
CA TRP A 8 -48.35 4.96 -53.47
C TRP A 8 -47.76 4.77 -52.07
N VAL A 9 -48.54 4.29 -51.12
CA VAL A 9 -48.09 4.05 -49.73
C VAL A 9 -47.08 2.91 -49.68
N GLY A 10 -47.25 1.84 -50.49
CA GLY A 10 -46.30 0.70 -50.53
C GLY A 10 -44.90 1.02 -51.07
N ARG A 11 -44.78 2.03 -51.98
CA ARG A 11 -43.50 2.46 -52.54
C ARG A 11 -42.70 3.37 -51.61
N PHE A 12 -43.34 4.17 -50.78
CA PHE A 12 -42.66 5.04 -49.80
C PHE A 12 -42.16 4.24 -48.59
N THR A 13 -42.88 3.21 -48.18
CA THR A 13 -42.46 2.36 -47.05
C THR A 13 -41.23 1.49 -47.41
N LEU A 14 -41.11 1.03 -48.67
CA LEU A 14 -39.97 0.24 -49.12
C LEU A 14 -38.69 1.09 -49.25
N VAL A 15 -38.78 2.35 -49.65
CA VAL A 15 -37.65 3.26 -49.79
C VAL A 15 -37.09 3.68 -48.40
N ILE A 16 -37.97 3.85 -47.42
CA ILE A 16 -37.54 4.21 -46.05
C ILE A 16 -36.88 3.03 -45.35
N ILE A 17 -37.31 1.80 -45.60
CA ILE A 17 -36.69 0.58 -45.06
C ILE A 17 -35.30 0.36 -45.69
N CYS A 18 -35.13 0.62 -47.01
CA CYS A 18 -33.82 0.48 -47.65
C CYS A 18 -32.81 1.56 -47.23
N ILE A 19 -33.24 2.79 -46.90
CA ILE A 19 -32.39 3.83 -46.40
C ILE A 19 -32.02 3.59 -44.92
N GLY A 20 -32.93 3.03 -44.13
CA GLY A 20 -32.65 2.62 -42.74
C GLY A 20 -31.69 1.45 -42.64
N ALA A 21 -31.75 0.47 -43.58
CA ALA A 21 -30.83 -0.66 -43.61
C ALA A 21 -29.41 -0.28 -44.11
N ALA A 22 -29.29 0.75 -44.95
CA ALA A 22 -28.00 1.24 -45.44
C ALA A 22 -27.24 2.11 -44.40
N MET A 23 -27.93 2.74 -43.44
CA MET A 23 -27.31 3.49 -42.38
C MET A 23 -26.89 2.64 -41.15
N LEU A 24 -27.34 1.39 -41.04
CA LEU A 24 -26.89 0.46 -39.99
C LEU A 24 -25.59 -0.30 -40.33
N ALA A 25 -25.06 -0.13 -41.57
CA ALA A 25 -23.86 -0.85 -42.02
C ALA A 25 -22.57 -0.07 -41.95
N VAL A 26 -22.53 1.14 -41.34
CA VAL A 26 -21.32 1.91 -41.18
C VAL A 26 -21.27 2.46 -39.73
N LEU A 27 -21.34 1.56 -38.77
CA LEU A 27 -20.65 1.79 -37.51
C LEU A 27 -19.23 1.24 -37.71
N PRO A 28 -18.19 2.07 -37.70
CA PRO A 28 -16.86 1.53 -37.60
C PRO A 28 -16.83 0.74 -36.29
N SER A 29 -16.62 -0.57 -36.40
CA SER A 29 -16.12 -1.35 -35.29
C SER A 29 -14.89 -0.61 -34.81
N ALA A 30 -15.02 0.17 -33.75
CA ALA A 30 -13.90 0.63 -32.95
C ALA A 30 -13.30 -0.61 -32.27
N TYR A 31 -12.77 -1.53 -33.07
CA TYR A 31 -11.72 -2.43 -32.60
C TYR A 31 -10.60 -1.47 -32.19
N SER A 32 -10.43 -1.29 -30.90
CA SER A 32 -9.23 -0.73 -30.31
C SER A 32 -8.06 -1.49 -30.94
N GLN A 33 -7.50 -0.90 -32.00
CA GLN A 33 -6.21 -1.36 -32.50
C GLN A 33 -5.26 -1.10 -31.32
N THR A 34 -4.84 -2.18 -30.70
CA THR A 34 -3.79 -2.14 -29.68
C THR A 34 -2.60 -1.46 -30.33
N GLU A 35 -2.33 -0.24 -29.93
CA GLU A 35 -1.29 0.60 -30.52
C GLU A 35 0.05 -0.12 -30.37
N ARG A 36 0.70 -0.47 -31.48
CA ARG A 36 1.99 -1.15 -31.51
C ARG A 36 3.08 -0.12 -31.30
N LEU A 37 3.45 0.09 -30.03
CA LEU A 37 4.19 1.25 -29.56
C LEU A 37 5.69 1.17 -29.82
N TYR A 38 6.26 -0.02 -30.02
CA TYR A 38 7.72 -0.23 -30.12
C TYR A 38 8.05 -1.31 -31.15
N SER A 39 9.30 -1.37 -31.62
CA SER A 39 9.78 -2.43 -32.50
C SER A 39 10.38 -3.60 -31.71
N GLN A 40 10.34 -4.82 -32.25
CA GLN A 40 10.96 -5.99 -31.63
C GLN A 40 12.47 -5.77 -31.37
N ALA A 41 13.17 -5.18 -32.35
CA ALA A 41 14.59 -4.87 -32.21
C ALA A 41 14.87 -3.91 -31.05
N GLN A 42 13.97 -2.97 -30.83
CA GLN A 42 14.06 -2.03 -29.71
C GLN A 42 13.90 -2.75 -28.35
N ALA A 43 12.90 -3.62 -28.22
CA ALA A 43 12.70 -4.39 -27.00
C ALA A 43 13.91 -5.30 -26.69
N GLU A 44 14.53 -5.88 -27.71
CA GLU A 44 15.74 -6.69 -27.54
C GLU A 44 16.97 -5.86 -27.08
N ARG A 45 17.12 -4.65 -27.56
CA ARG A 45 18.14 -3.70 -27.04
C ARG A 45 17.84 -3.37 -25.58
N GLY A 46 16.57 -3.06 -25.26
CA GLY A 46 16.11 -2.78 -23.91
C GLY A 46 16.33 -3.93 -22.95
N LYS A 47 16.12 -5.17 -23.37
CA LYS A 47 16.39 -6.37 -22.58
C LYS A 47 17.85 -6.48 -22.15
N ARG A 48 18.79 -6.21 -23.06
CA ARG A 48 20.21 -6.21 -22.73
C ARG A 48 20.58 -5.10 -21.73
N LEU A 49 20.07 -3.89 -21.95
CA LEU A 49 20.27 -2.77 -21.04
C LEU A 49 19.67 -3.02 -19.66
N TYR A 50 18.47 -3.60 -19.63
CA TYR A 50 17.81 -4.00 -18.39
C TYR A 50 18.66 -4.98 -17.58
N ALA A 51 19.21 -6.02 -18.23
CA ALA A 51 20.08 -7.01 -17.59
C ALA A 51 21.32 -6.37 -16.97
N GLN A 52 21.86 -5.33 -17.60
CA GLN A 52 23.07 -4.63 -17.14
C GLN A 52 22.81 -3.63 -16.01
N HIS A 53 21.67 -2.95 -16.01
CA HIS A 53 21.45 -1.78 -15.17
C HIS A 53 20.30 -1.92 -14.18
N CYS A 54 19.40 -2.88 -14.36
CA CYS A 54 18.13 -2.96 -13.61
C CYS A 54 17.91 -4.31 -12.93
N ALA A 55 18.39 -5.41 -13.53
CA ALA A 55 18.05 -6.77 -13.11
C ALA A 55 18.55 -7.11 -11.70
N SER A 56 19.64 -6.48 -11.24
CA SER A 56 20.17 -6.70 -9.88
C SER A 56 19.19 -6.29 -8.78
N CYS A 57 18.30 -5.33 -9.07
CA CYS A 57 17.30 -4.84 -8.12
C CYS A 57 15.87 -5.29 -8.48
N HIS A 58 15.54 -5.37 -9.77
CA HIS A 58 14.19 -5.65 -10.23
C HIS A 58 13.96 -7.12 -10.66
N GLY A 59 14.99 -7.98 -10.49
CA GLY A 59 14.94 -9.40 -10.86
C GLY A 59 15.23 -9.65 -12.34
N GLN A 60 15.68 -10.87 -12.68
CA GLN A 60 16.05 -11.23 -14.06
C GLN A 60 14.84 -11.26 -15.02
N SER A 61 13.64 -11.57 -14.50
CA SER A 61 12.38 -11.66 -15.23
C SER A 61 11.41 -10.53 -14.88
N LEU A 62 11.90 -9.40 -14.39
CA LEU A 62 11.12 -8.25 -13.94
C LEU A 62 10.17 -8.56 -12.75
N GLU A 63 10.41 -9.63 -12.03
CA GLU A 63 9.60 -10.13 -10.91
C GLU A 63 9.65 -9.23 -9.67
N GLY A 64 10.64 -8.37 -9.56
CA GLY A 64 10.72 -7.37 -8.50
C GLY A 64 11.31 -7.89 -7.19
N THR A 65 12.58 -8.28 -7.19
CA THR A 65 13.27 -8.69 -5.97
C THR A 65 14.71 -8.20 -6.01
N PRO A 66 15.14 -7.28 -5.13
CA PRO A 66 14.43 -6.71 -3.95
C PRO A 66 13.53 -5.49 -4.23
N SER A 67 13.51 -4.97 -5.46
CA SER A 67 12.72 -3.77 -5.82
C SER A 67 11.34 -4.10 -6.40
N SER A 68 10.57 -3.08 -6.78
CA SER A 68 9.22 -3.26 -7.35
C SER A 68 9.25 -4.08 -8.64
N PRO A 69 8.27 -4.97 -8.88
CA PRO A 69 8.15 -5.69 -10.14
C PRO A 69 7.85 -4.73 -11.30
N LEU A 70 8.45 -5.03 -12.46
CA LEU A 70 8.30 -4.25 -13.67
C LEU A 70 7.51 -5.01 -14.76
N ALA A 71 6.95 -6.17 -14.40
CA ALA A 71 6.04 -6.94 -15.24
C ALA A 71 4.92 -7.61 -14.41
N GLY A 72 3.86 -8.02 -15.12
CA GLY A 72 2.74 -8.79 -14.58
C GLY A 72 1.70 -7.97 -13.83
N GLU A 73 0.87 -8.64 -13.03
CA GLU A 73 -0.27 -8.02 -12.34
C GLU A 73 0.09 -6.84 -11.45
N ARG A 74 1.22 -6.92 -10.75
CA ARG A 74 1.69 -5.83 -9.87
C ARG A 74 2.08 -4.59 -10.67
N PHE A 75 2.76 -4.77 -11.80
CA PHE A 75 3.07 -3.68 -12.71
C PHE A 75 1.77 -3.06 -13.24
N MET A 76 0.84 -3.87 -13.73
CA MET A 76 -0.43 -3.40 -14.26
C MET A 76 -1.32 -2.75 -13.19
N ALA A 77 -1.32 -3.25 -11.97
CA ALA A 77 -2.05 -2.60 -10.86
C ALA A 77 -1.57 -1.17 -10.59
N LYS A 78 -0.26 -0.92 -10.77
CA LYS A 78 0.34 0.40 -10.58
C LYS A 78 0.17 1.30 -11.82
N TRP A 79 0.28 0.73 -13.02
CA TRP A 79 0.49 1.50 -14.24
C TRP A 79 -0.73 1.56 -15.17
N ASN A 80 -1.74 0.71 -14.98
CA ASN A 80 -2.95 0.73 -15.82
C ASN A 80 -3.59 2.11 -15.86
N GLU A 81 -3.96 2.57 -17.04
CA GLU A 81 -4.55 3.88 -17.36
C GLU A 81 -3.64 5.10 -17.08
N ARG A 82 -2.38 4.88 -16.67
CA ARG A 82 -1.40 5.95 -16.53
C ARG A 82 -0.73 6.29 -17.87
N ALA A 83 -0.22 7.52 -17.96
CA ALA A 83 0.53 7.92 -19.13
C ALA A 83 1.87 7.18 -19.22
N LEU A 84 2.24 6.73 -20.42
CA LEU A 84 3.54 6.10 -20.67
C LEU A 84 4.71 7.04 -20.33
N GLY A 85 4.50 8.35 -20.48
CA GLY A 85 5.45 9.37 -20.08
C GLY A 85 5.79 9.38 -18.61
N GLU A 86 4.85 9.00 -17.74
CA GLU A 86 5.12 8.88 -16.30
C GLU A 86 6.10 7.72 -16.03
N LEU A 87 5.89 6.57 -16.68
CA LEU A 87 6.81 5.42 -16.58
C LEU A 87 8.20 5.78 -17.11
N TYR A 88 8.27 6.42 -18.27
CA TYR A 88 9.53 6.88 -18.85
C TYR A 88 10.27 7.85 -17.93
N ASN A 89 9.56 8.84 -17.40
CA ASN A 89 10.17 9.87 -16.53
C ASN A 89 10.70 9.26 -15.23
N ILE A 90 9.94 8.37 -14.58
CA ILE A 90 10.41 7.68 -13.37
C ILE A 90 11.64 6.82 -13.71
N THR A 91 11.60 6.08 -14.82
CA THR A 91 12.74 5.25 -15.24
C THR A 91 13.99 6.09 -15.50
N LYS A 92 13.84 7.27 -16.07
CA LYS A 92 14.96 8.16 -16.35
C LYS A 92 15.46 8.90 -15.11
N MET A 93 14.54 9.46 -14.30
CA MET A 93 14.91 10.38 -13.23
C MET A 93 15.27 9.70 -11.92
N GLU A 94 14.87 8.44 -11.73
CA GLU A 94 15.10 7.70 -10.49
C GLU A 94 16.02 6.49 -10.66
N MET A 95 16.23 6.03 -11.91
CA MET A 95 16.98 4.80 -12.18
C MET A 95 18.16 5.05 -13.13
N PRO A 96 19.22 4.23 -13.05
CA PRO A 96 19.51 3.23 -12.03
C PRO A 96 19.67 3.85 -10.64
N TYR A 97 19.21 3.16 -9.60
CA TYR A 97 19.31 3.66 -8.22
C TYR A 97 20.76 4.04 -7.86
N GLY A 98 20.95 5.23 -7.31
CA GLY A 98 22.27 5.79 -6.98
C GLY A 98 23.01 6.44 -8.18
N LYS A 99 22.50 6.27 -9.40
CA LYS A 99 23.03 6.91 -10.63
C LYS A 99 21.89 7.31 -11.58
N PRO A 100 20.89 8.08 -11.12
CA PRO A 100 19.78 8.49 -11.98
C PRO A 100 20.28 9.33 -13.16
N ASP A 101 19.55 9.30 -14.28
CA ASP A 101 19.84 10.03 -15.51
C ASP A 101 21.24 9.73 -16.11
N SER A 102 21.81 8.55 -15.78
CA SER A 102 23.15 8.16 -16.24
C SER A 102 23.17 7.46 -17.61
N LEU A 103 22.00 7.05 -18.11
CA LEU A 103 21.87 6.44 -19.43
C LEU A 103 21.43 7.49 -20.47
N THR A 104 21.63 7.18 -21.74
CA THR A 104 21.14 8.06 -22.81
C THR A 104 19.62 7.99 -22.93
N VAL A 105 18.99 9.03 -23.50
CA VAL A 105 17.55 9.05 -23.80
C VAL A 105 17.10 7.80 -24.55
N GLN A 106 17.89 7.35 -25.54
CA GLN A 106 17.60 6.16 -26.32
C GLN A 106 17.66 4.89 -25.46
N GLN A 107 18.61 4.78 -24.56
CA GLN A 107 18.73 3.62 -23.66
C GLN A 107 17.53 3.53 -22.70
N TYR A 108 17.09 4.65 -22.14
CA TYR A 108 15.90 4.67 -21.29
C TYR A 108 14.63 4.25 -22.04
N ILE A 109 14.43 4.77 -23.25
CA ILE A 109 13.24 4.44 -24.03
C ILE A 109 13.25 2.98 -24.53
N ASP A 110 14.44 2.43 -24.81
CA ASP A 110 14.62 1.01 -25.14
C ASP A 110 14.27 0.11 -23.93
N ILE A 111 14.67 0.50 -22.72
CA ILE A 111 14.27 -0.21 -21.48
C ILE A 111 12.76 -0.16 -21.29
N VAL A 112 12.11 0.97 -21.52
CA VAL A 112 10.64 1.10 -21.46
C VAL A 112 9.98 0.19 -22.50
N ALA A 113 10.52 0.11 -23.72
CA ALA A 113 10.01 -0.80 -24.75
C ALA A 113 10.10 -2.29 -24.31
N PHE A 114 11.18 -2.67 -23.63
CA PHE A 114 11.31 -4.00 -23.05
C PHE A 114 10.28 -4.24 -21.91
N MET A 115 10.04 -3.27 -21.05
CA MET A 115 8.99 -3.38 -20.02
C MET A 115 7.62 -3.59 -20.66
N LEU A 116 7.27 -2.84 -21.72
CA LEU A 116 6.03 -3.02 -22.47
C LEU A 116 5.92 -4.41 -23.07
N SER A 117 6.99 -4.91 -23.71
CA SER A 117 7.07 -6.26 -24.25
C SER A 117 6.79 -7.33 -23.18
N SER A 118 7.41 -7.17 -22.02
CA SER A 118 7.25 -8.11 -20.88
C SER A 118 5.84 -8.06 -20.26
N ASN A 119 5.07 -7.01 -20.56
CA ASN A 119 3.67 -6.85 -20.14
C ASN A 119 2.66 -7.13 -21.24
N GLY A 120 3.06 -7.87 -22.30
CA GLY A 120 2.16 -8.39 -23.33
C GLY A 120 1.81 -7.42 -24.45
N TYR A 121 2.48 -6.28 -24.56
CA TYR A 121 2.30 -5.40 -25.71
C TYR A 121 2.93 -6.00 -26.97
N ALA A 122 2.22 -5.97 -28.06
CA ALA A 122 2.74 -6.46 -29.34
C ALA A 122 3.70 -5.48 -29.98
N ALA A 123 4.82 -5.96 -30.52
CA ALA A 123 5.74 -5.15 -31.31
C ALA A 123 5.11 -4.69 -32.61
N GLY A 124 5.56 -3.53 -33.09
CA GLY A 124 5.16 -2.92 -34.35
C GLY A 124 6.35 -2.65 -35.28
N PRO A 125 6.12 -1.99 -36.40
CA PRO A 125 7.17 -1.66 -37.37
C PRO A 125 8.01 -0.42 -36.95
N ARG A 126 7.54 0.37 -36.00
CA ARG A 126 8.17 1.62 -35.58
C ARG A 126 8.73 1.52 -34.18
N GLU A 127 9.78 2.26 -33.90
CA GLU A 127 10.36 2.38 -32.56
C GLU A 127 9.57 3.40 -31.71
N LEU A 128 9.49 3.13 -30.44
CA LEU A 128 9.06 4.08 -29.43
C LEU A 128 10.09 5.21 -29.34
N THR A 129 9.62 6.43 -29.35
CA THR A 129 10.46 7.64 -29.24
C THR A 129 10.19 8.35 -27.92
N ALA A 130 11.17 9.12 -27.44
CA ALA A 130 11.02 9.94 -26.24
C ALA A 130 10.29 11.28 -26.54
N ASP A 131 9.36 11.27 -27.49
CA ASP A 131 8.47 12.41 -27.78
C ASP A 131 7.53 12.64 -26.59
N GLU A 132 7.75 13.71 -25.86
CA GLU A 132 7.04 14.00 -24.62
C GLU A 132 5.53 14.13 -24.83
N ALA A 133 5.08 14.74 -25.93
CA ALA A 133 3.67 14.93 -26.22
C ALA A 133 2.98 13.57 -26.46
N LYS A 134 3.60 12.69 -27.25
CA LYS A 134 3.11 11.34 -27.50
C LYS A 134 3.11 10.48 -26.24
N LEU A 135 4.19 10.51 -25.47
CA LEU A 135 4.30 9.74 -24.24
C LEU A 135 3.25 10.17 -23.20
N LYS A 136 2.91 11.46 -23.13
CA LYS A 136 1.84 11.95 -22.23
C LYS A 136 0.45 11.50 -22.69
N GLN A 137 0.21 11.37 -23.98
CA GLN A 137 -1.08 10.95 -24.52
C GLN A 137 -1.26 9.44 -24.52
N THR A 138 -0.18 8.66 -24.66
CA THR A 138 -0.22 7.20 -24.68
C THR A 138 -0.54 6.66 -23.28
N ARG A 139 -1.59 5.83 -23.17
CA ARG A 139 -1.98 5.17 -21.91
C ARG A 139 -1.47 3.75 -21.86
N ILE A 140 -0.95 3.37 -20.70
CA ILE A 140 -0.63 1.98 -20.39
C ILE A 140 -1.94 1.30 -20.10
N ALA A 141 -2.40 0.40 -20.99
CA ALA A 141 -3.66 -0.31 -20.83
C ALA A 141 -3.42 -1.82 -20.79
N ARG A 142 -4.22 -2.53 -20.04
CA ARG A 142 -4.15 -3.99 -19.94
C ARG A 142 -4.42 -4.63 -21.30
N GLN A 143 -3.50 -5.48 -21.75
CA GLN A 143 -3.62 -6.14 -23.04
C GLN A 143 -4.64 -7.27 -23.00
N SER A 144 -5.52 -7.35 -24.02
CA SER A 144 -6.51 -8.42 -24.18
C SER A 144 -5.81 -9.75 -24.45
N GLY A 145 -6.15 -10.79 -23.69
CA GLY A 145 -5.59 -12.14 -23.88
C GLY A 145 -4.55 -12.59 -22.86
N VAL A 146 -4.10 -11.72 -21.96
CA VAL A 146 -3.36 -12.15 -20.78
C VAL A 146 -4.39 -12.71 -19.77
N PRO A 147 -4.29 -13.98 -19.34
CA PRO A 147 -5.23 -14.54 -18.38
C PRO A 147 -5.21 -13.73 -17.09
N VAL A 148 -6.25 -12.97 -16.84
CA VAL A 148 -6.48 -12.38 -15.53
C VAL A 148 -6.97 -13.53 -14.66
N ALA A 149 -6.17 -13.96 -13.71
CA ALA A 149 -6.70 -14.77 -12.63
C ALA A 149 -7.88 -13.99 -12.03
N LYS A 150 -9.10 -14.48 -12.22
CA LYS A 150 -10.29 -13.92 -11.57
C LYS A 150 -10.07 -14.10 -10.08
N THR A 151 -9.46 -13.11 -9.44
CA THR A 151 -9.49 -13.02 -7.99
C THR A 151 -10.95 -12.79 -7.63
N ALA A 152 -11.54 -13.75 -6.95
CA ALA A 152 -12.83 -13.58 -6.30
C ALA A 152 -12.81 -12.26 -5.51
N ALA A 153 -13.93 -11.58 -5.45
CA ALA A 153 -14.05 -10.38 -4.62
C ALA A 153 -13.54 -10.72 -3.21
N PRO A 154 -12.75 -9.82 -2.60
CA PRO A 154 -12.21 -10.09 -1.27
C PRO A 154 -13.37 -10.24 -0.28
N GLU A 155 -13.47 -11.42 0.35
CA GLU A 155 -14.55 -11.76 1.26
C GLU A 155 -14.06 -11.72 2.70
N PHE A 156 -14.95 -11.29 3.59
CA PHE A 156 -14.78 -11.44 5.01
C PHE A 156 -14.91 -12.91 5.37
N PHE A 157 -13.98 -13.39 6.20
CA PHE A 157 -14.01 -14.73 6.78
C PHE A 157 -14.07 -14.64 8.29
N SER A 158 -14.92 -15.45 8.91
CA SER A 158 -14.93 -15.70 10.36
C SER A 158 -15.08 -17.19 10.61
N SER A 159 -14.24 -17.73 11.48
CA SER A 159 -14.35 -19.13 11.90
C SER A 159 -15.46 -19.37 12.92
N GLY A 160 -16.05 -18.30 13.49
CA GLY A 160 -16.97 -18.36 14.62
C GLY A 160 -16.30 -18.84 15.93
N ALA A 161 -15.00 -19.11 15.92
CA ALA A 161 -14.28 -19.56 17.09
C ALA A 161 -14.02 -18.39 18.04
N LYS A 162 -14.17 -18.63 19.33
CA LYS A 162 -13.73 -17.70 20.37
C LYS A 162 -12.22 -17.76 20.51
N ALA A 163 -11.58 -16.59 20.76
CA ALA A 163 -10.18 -16.52 21.10
C ALA A 163 -9.92 -17.21 22.46
N SER A 164 -8.68 -17.70 22.62
CA SER A 164 -8.17 -18.16 23.91
C SER A 164 -8.06 -16.99 24.90
N THR A 165 -7.76 -17.29 26.14
CA THR A 165 -7.44 -16.27 27.17
C THR A 165 -5.96 -15.86 27.15
N ALA A 166 -5.15 -16.40 26.24
CA ALA A 166 -3.75 -16.03 26.10
C ALA A 166 -3.62 -14.59 25.53
N GLY A 167 -2.77 -13.77 26.13
CA GLY A 167 -2.52 -12.39 25.70
C GLY A 167 -2.92 -11.35 26.74
N PRO A 168 -2.34 -10.16 26.64
CA PRO A 168 -2.55 -9.09 27.62
C PRO A 168 -3.97 -8.53 27.55
N THR A 169 -4.47 -8.17 28.73
CA THR A 169 -5.69 -7.38 28.90
C THR A 169 -5.42 -5.89 28.61
N GLN A 170 -6.48 -5.09 28.48
CA GLN A 170 -6.32 -3.63 28.35
C GLN A 170 -5.57 -3.02 29.56
N ALA A 171 -5.81 -3.51 30.75
CA ALA A 171 -5.12 -3.03 31.95
C ALA A 171 -3.60 -3.28 31.89
N GLU A 172 -3.19 -4.47 31.45
CA GLU A 172 -1.76 -4.80 31.25
C GLU A 172 -1.13 -3.93 30.15
N LEU A 173 -1.85 -3.70 29.04
CA LEU A 173 -1.40 -2.81 27.97
C LEU A 173 -1.22 -1.36 28.45
N ASN A 174 -2.13 -0.86 29.29
CA ASN A 174 -2.02 0.47 29.90
C ASN A 174 -0.83 0.56 30.86
N ALA A 175 -0.49 -0.52 31.53
CA ALA A 175 0.59 -0.59 32.51
C ALA A 175 1.95 -0.97 31.89
N ALA A 176 2.03 -1.17 30.58
CA ALA A 176 3.20 -1.72 29.89
C ALA A 176 4.50 -0.96 30.18
N ALA A 177 4.46 0.37 30.36
CA ALA A 177 5.62 1.18 30.72
C ALA A 177 6.33 0.73 32.01
N ASN A 178 5.61 0.09 32.91
CA ASN A 178 6.13 -0.42 34.19
C ASN A 178 6.42 -1.94 34.16
N ASN A 179 6.25 -2.59 33.00
CA ASN A 179 6.48 -4.02 32.84
C ASN A 179 7.92 -4.27 32.40
N ASN A 180 8.70 -4.94 33.26
CA ASN A 180 10.10 -5.28 33.01
C ASN A 180 10.31 -6.73 32.54
N THR A 181 9.23 -7.51 32.34
CA THR A 181 9.31 -8.91 31.96
C THR A 181 8.77 -9.18 30.55
N ASP A 182 7.82 -8.38 30.10
CA ASP A 182 7.15 -8.54 28.83
C ASP A 182 7.38 -7.33 27.91
N TRP A 183 7.13 -7.50 26.62
CA TRP A 183 7.19 -6.45 25.62
C TRP A 183 5.88 -6.41 24.86
N LEU A 184 4.91 -5.60 25.35
CA LEU A 184 3.49 -5.73 24.99
C LEU A 184 3.08 -4.88 23.76
N HIS A 185 3.85 -3.87 23.41
CA HIS A 185 3.62 -3.04 22.22
C HIS A 185 4.85 -3.04 21.31
N SER A 186 4.66 -2.67 20.06
CA SER A 186 5.76 -2.57 19.08
C SER A 186 6.94 -1.73 19.58
N ASN A 187 6.67 -0.73 20.41
CA ASN A 187 7.65 0.18 21.01
C ASN A 187 7.65 0.13 22.56
N HIS A 188 7.35 -1.03 23.14
CA HIS A 188 7.29 -1.31 24.56
C HIS A 188 5.99 -0.85 25.24
N ASP A 189 5.60 0.40 25.11
CA ASP A 189 4.42 1.00 25.73
C ASP A 189 3.63 1.87 24.74
N TYR A 190 2.51 2.41 25.16
CA TYR A 190 1.70 3.31 24.34
C TYR A 190 2.41 4.62 23.98
N GLY A 191 3.30 5.11 24.84
CA GLY A 191 4.12 6.31 24.61
C GLY A 191 5.23 6.08 23.58
N GLY A 192 5.57 4.82 23.32
CA GLY A 192 6.60 4.45 22.35
C GLY A 192 8.02 4.73 22.81
N GLN A 193 8.28 4.73 24.11
CA GLN A 193 9.57 5.12 24.67
C GLN A 193 10.70 4.11 24.44
N ARG A 194 10.38 2.84 24.17
CA ARG A 194 11.36 1.76 23.94
C ARG A 194 12.37 1.59 25.07
N PHE A 195 11.98 1.95 26.27
CA PHE A 195 12.82 1.91 27.43
C PHE A 195 12.28 0.92 28.47
N VAL A 196 13.18 0.11 29.02
CA VAL A 196 12.92 -0.80 30.14
C VAL A 196 14.08 -0.65 31.13
N ASP A 197 13.77 -0.48 32.43
CA ASP A 197 14.81 -0.36 33.48
C ASP A 197 15.41 -1.73 33.84
N LEU A 198 16.11 -2.34 32.87
CA LEU A 198 16.84 -3.60 33.06
C LEU A 198 18.30 -3.29 33.42
N LYS A 199 18.82 -3.95 34.45
CA LYS A 199 20.20 -3.73 34.95
C LYS A 199 21.10 -4.94 34.82
N GLN A 200 20.57 -6.07 34.31
CA GLN A 200 21.32 -7.31 34.15
C GLN A 200 22.46 -7.16 33.14
N ILE A 201 22.26 -6.40 32.08
CA ILE A 201 23.28 -6.08 31.09
C ILE A 201 23.80 -4.67 31.36
N ASN A 202 25.10 -4.54 31.52
CA ASN A 202 25.76 -3.28 31.84
C ASN A 202 27.17 -3.25 31.23
N ARG A 203 27.89 -2.14 31.41
CA ARG A 203 29.22 -1.94 30.83
C ARG A 203 30.27 -3.00 31.24
N SER A 204 30.12 -3.64 32.40
CA SER A 204 31.08 -4.63 32.87
C SER A 204 30.87 -6.01 32.28
N ASN A 205 29.67 -6.34 31.77
CA ASN A 205 29.35 -7.66 31.26
C ASN A 205 28.85 -7.67 29.79
N ALA A 206 28.65 -6.51 29.17
CA ALA A 206 28.17 -6.45 27.79
C ALA A 206 29.09 -7.18 26.79
N ALA A 207 30.43 -7.15 27.01
CA ALA A 207 31.40 -7.81 26.16
C ALA A 207 31.35 -9.36 26.26
N SER A 208 30.73 -9.91 27.31
CA SER A 208 30.58 -11.37 27.51
C SER A 208 29.25 -11.92 27.02
N LEU A 209 28.40 -11.09 26.38
CA LEU A 209 27.14 -11.56 25.80
C LEU A 209 27.39 -12.56 24.69
N GLN A 210 26.61 -13.64 24.71
CA GLN A 210 26.62 -14.66 23.65
C GLN A 210 25.20 -14.98 23.20
N PRO A 211 25.01 -15.36 21.91
CA PRO A 211 23.70 -15.80 21.44
C PRO A 211 23.28 -17.09 22.16
N VAL A 212 22.10 -17.10 22.73
CA VAL A 212 21.51 -18.29 23.40
C VAL A 212 20.81 -19.17 22.39
N ALA A 213 20.19 -18.59 21.37
CA ALA A 213 19.47 -19.28 20.33
C ALA A 213 19.45 -18.46 19.04
N ILE A 214 19.36 -19.13 17.91
CA ILE A 214 19.19 -18.52 16.59
C ILE A 214 18.02 -19.22 15.90
N TYR A 215 17.07 -18.43 15.39
CA TYR A 215 15.98 -18.93 14.56
C TYR A 215 16.11 -18.34 13.15
N GLN A 216 16.30 -19.18 12.16
CA GLN A 216 16.37 -18.74 10.77
C GLN A 216 14.97 -18.67 10.18
N VAL A 217 14.56 -17.47 9.78
CA VAL A 217 13.30 -17.22 9.11
C VAL A 217 13.47 -17.47 7.62
N ALA A 218 12.89 -18.54 7.09
CA ALA A 218 13.17 -19.04 5.73
C ALA A 218 12.66 -18.11 4.60
N ASP A 219 11.63 -17.29 4.83
CA ASP A 219 10.90 -16.62 3.75
C ASP A 219 10.98 -15.09 3.81
N ALA A 220 11.98 -14.53 4.49
CA ALA A 220 12.07 -13.09 4.66
C ALA A 220 13.24 -12.51 3.86
N ASN A 221 12.94 -11.83 2.76
CA ASN A 221 13.92 -10.98 2.09
C ASN A 221 14.22 -9.71 2.90
N VAL A 222 13.24 -9.23 3.66
CA VAL A 222 13.34 -8.07 4.54
C VAL A 222 12.63 -8.39 5.85
N PHE A 223 13.35 -8.25 6.97
CA PHE A 223 12.85 -8.57 8.30
C PHE A 223 12.99 -7.36 9.23
N HIS A 224 11.96 -6.50 9.28
CA HIS A 224 11.89 -5.30 10.13
C HIS A 224 10.98 -5.53 11.35
N ASN A 225 10.93 -6.73 11.87
CA ASN A 225 9.99 -7.10 12.90
C ASN A 225 10.36 -6.49 14.27
N ASN A 226 9.36 -5.99 14.98
CA ASN A 226 9.42 -5.70 16.41
C ASN A 226 8.70 -6.84 17.15
N PRO A 227 9.43 -7.82 17.70
CA PRO A 227 8.81 -8.93 18.41
C PRO A 227 8.02 -8.44 19.62
N LEU A 228 6.85 -9.04 19.87
CA LEU A 228 6.16 -8.91 21.15
C LEU A 228 6.51 -10.11 22.02
N VAL A 229 6.60 -9.87 23.33
CA VAL A 229 6.80 -10.96 24.31
C VAL A 229 5.74 -10.84 25.37
N TYR A 230 5.03 -11.94 25.63
CA TYR A 230 4.06 -12.04 26.70
C TYR A 230 4.15 -13.41 27.35
N GLN A 231 4.40 -13.41 28.67
CA GLN A 231 4.52 -14.63 29.48
C GLN A 231 5.42 -15.70 28.86
N GLY A 232 6.60 -15.29 28.40
CA GLY A 232 7.60 -16.17 27.82
C GLY A 232 7.30 -16.67 26.40
N VAL A 233 6.26 -16.15 25.74
CA VAL A 233 5.95 -16.41 24.33
C VAL A 233 6.30 -15.18 23.49
N MET A 234 7.12 -15.39 22.46
CA MET A 234 7.50 -14.36 21.50
C MET A 234 6.65 -14.47 20.23
N TYR A 235 6.00 -13.37 19.86
CA TYR A 235 5.17 -13.28 18.64
C TYR A 235 5.90 -12.47 17.58
N VAL A 236 6.07 -13.06 16.40
CA VAL A 236 6.75 -12.45 15.25
C VAL A 236 5.98 -12.71 13.96
N SER A 237 6.22 -11.88 12.96
CA SER A 237 5.63 -12.03 11.64
C SER A 237 6.65 -11.80 10.53
N THR A 238 6.44 -12.46 9.41
CA THR A 238 7.10 -12.18 8.14
C THR A 238 6.10 -11.66 7.12
N SER A 239 6.48 -11.56 5.86
CA SER A 239 5.55 -11.23 4.78
C SER A 239 4.33 -12.14 4.78
N ASN A 240 4.52 -13.43 4.91
CA ASN A 240 3.45 -14.43 4.78
C ASN A 240 3.19 -15.24 6.04
N ALA A 241 4.14 -15.30 6.98
CA ALA A 241 4.00 -16.09 8.18
C ALA A 241 3.70 -15.22 9.42
N THR A 242 2.94 -15.80 10.33
CA THR A 242 2.79 -15.35 11.73
C THR A 242 3.13 -16.52 12.63
N MET A 243 3.91 -16.30 13.68
CA MET A 243 4.37 -17.39 14.52
C MET A 243 4.50 -16.98 15.99
N ALA A 244 4.36 -17.95 16.85
CA ALA A 244 4.70 -17.86 18.26
C ALA A 244 5.87 -18.78 18.56
N LEU A 245 6.86 -18.26 19.25
CA LEU A 245 8.07 -18.94 19.65
C LEU A 245 8.17 -18.93 21.16
N ASP A 246 8.83 -19.91 21.72
CA ASP A 246 9.32 -19.82 23.09
C ASP A 246 10.39 -18.71 23.15
N ALA A 247 10.21 -17.72 24.02
CA ALA A 247 11.08 -16.53 24.03
C ALA A 247 12.51 -16.83 24.48
N THR A 248 12.76 -17.95 25.17
CA THR A 248 14.09 -18.35 25.65
C THR A 248 14.83 -19.22 24.65
N THR A 249 14.13 -20.19 24.05
CA THR A 249 14.75 -21.24 23.21
C THR A 249 14.52 -21.03 21.72
N LEU A 250 13.64 -20.11 21.34
CA LEU A 250 13.14 -19.87 19.98
C LEU A 250 12.46 -21.08 19.32
N LYS A 251 12.08 -22.10 20.11
CA LYS A 251 11.30 -23.23 19.59
C LYS A 251 9.92 -22.75 19.16
N VAL A 252 9.51 -23.17 17.96
CA VAL A 252 8.22 -22.83 17.38
C VAL A 252 7.12 -23.50 18.22
N LYS A 253 6.20 -22.70 18.78
CA LYS A 253 4.96 -23.17 19.43
C LYS A 253 3.87 -23.36 18.37
N TRP A 254 3.72 -22.39 17.46
CA TRP A 254 2.89 -22.51 16.28
C TRP A 254 3.40 -21.56 15.18
N ARG A 255 3.13 -21.91 13.92
CA ARG A 255 3.38 -21.09 12.74
C ARG A 255 2.19 -21.22 11.79
N VAL A 256 1.77 -20.10 11.23
CA VAL A 256 0.73 -20.03 10.21
C VAL A 256 1.31 -19.32 8.99
N ASP A 257 1.34 -20.02 7.88
CA ASP A 257 1.72 -19.47 6.58
C ASP A 257 0.45 -19.11 5.82
N ARG A 258 0.25 -17.81 5.61
CA ARG A 258 -0.91 -17.26 4.90
C ARG A 258 -0.59 -17.07 3.43
N LYS A 259 -1.41 -17.63 2.56
CA LYS A 259 -1.34 -17.34 1.11
C LYS A 259 -2.00 -15.99 0.84
N PRO A 260 -1.31 -15.04 0.17
CA PRO A 260 -1.93 -13.78 -0.25
C PRO A 260 -3.13 -14.03 -1.16
N LYS A 261 -4.19 -13.25 -0.97
CA LYS A 261 -5.42 -13.28 -1.80
C LYS A 261 -5.44 -12.19 -2.88
N GLY A 262 -4.35 -11.47 -3.03
CA GLY A 262 -4.20 -10.40 -3.97
C GLY A 262 -2.76 -10.16 -4.37
N PRO A 263 -2.51 -9.18 -5.24
CA PRO A 263 -1.15 -8.83 -5.61
C PRO A 263 -0.35 -8.47 -4.37
N ASP A 264 0.86 -9.00 -4.31
CA ASP A 264 1.78 -8.68 -3.22
C ASP A 264 2.14 -7.19 -3.28
N GLY A 265 2.09 -6.53 -2.13
CA GLY A 265 2.61 -5.19 -1.93
C GLY A 265 4.07 -5.23 -1.45
N TRP A 266 4.45 -4.25 -0.66
CA TRP A 266 5.75 -4.21 0.00
C TRP A 266 5.90 -5.38 0.97
N LEU A 267 7.03 -6.10 0.87
CA LEU A 267 7.28 -7.30 1.67
C LEU A 267 7.85 -6.99 3.07
N MET A 268 7.76 -5.74 3.51
CA MET A 268 8.24 -5.30 4.83
C MET A 268 7.14 -5.40 5.89
N TYR A 269 7.48 -5.97 7.02
CA TYR A 269 6.57 -6.12 8.17
C TYR A 269 7.24 -5.70 9.46
N ARG A 270 6.51 -4.91 10.26
CA ARG A 270 7.03 -4.38 11.52
C ARG A 270 6.46 -5.08 12.74
N GLY A 271 5.69 -6.12 12.56
CA GLY A 271 5.20 -6.95 13.66
C GLY A 271 3.69 -7.12 13.71
N VAL A 272 3.24 -7.61 14.84
CA VAL A 272 1.85 -7.90 15.18
C VAL A 272 1.43 -7.08 16.40
N ALA A 273 0.14 -7.11 16.73
CA ALA A 273 -0.38 -6.64 18.00
C ALA A 273 -1.09 -7.79 18.74
N LEU A 274 -1.08 -7.75 20.08
CA LEU A 274 -1.58 -8.83 20.93
C LEU A 274 -2.52 -8.27 21.99
N LYS A 275 -3.74 -8.78 22.07
CA LYS A 275 -4.72 -8.42 23.09
C LYS A 275 -5.84 -9.46 23.18
N ASP A 276 -6.31 -9.75 24.39
CA ASP A 276 -7.49 -10.58 24.68
C ASP A 276 -7.51 -11.88 23.83
N GLY A 277 -6.41 -12.61 23.85
CA GLY A 277 -6.26 -13.89 23.14
C GLY A 277 -6.12 -13.80 21.62
N LYS A 278 -5.96 -12.60 21.05
CA LYS A 278 -5.86 -12.39 19.60
C LYS A 278 -4.51 -11.82 19.22
N VAL A 279 -3.89 -12.43 18.20
CA VAL A 279 -2.77 -11.86 17.46
C VAL A 279 -3.32 -11.19 16.20
N ILE A 280 -3.16 -9.87 16.11
CA ILE A 280 -3.69 -9.05 15.01
C ILE A 280 -2.56 -8.60 14.12
N ARG A 281 -2.76 -8.68 12.80
CA ARG A 281 -1.85 -8.09 11.82
C ARG A 281 -2.60 -7.48 10.62
N GLY A 282 -2.02 -6.46 10.03
CA GLY A 282 -2.32 -6.05 8.67
C GLY A 282 -1.50 -6.87 7.66
N THR A 283 -1.97 -7.02 6.44
CA THR A 283 -1.27 -7.76 5.39
C THR A 283 -0.97 -6.87 4.18
N HIS A 284 0.02 -7.25 3.37
CA HIS A 284 0.39 -6.49 2.18
C HIS A 284 -0.67 -6.52 1.08
N ASP A 285 -1.52 -7.51 1.09
CA ASP A 285 -2.65 -7.64 0.18
C ASP A 285 -3.95 -7.01 0.72
N GLY A 286 -3.85 -6.21 1.80
CA GLY A 286 -4.91 -5.31 2.26
C GLY A 286 -5.93 -5.91 3.22
N TYR A 287 -5.57 -6.96 3.96
CA TYR A 287 -6.45 -7.54 4.98
C TYR A 287 -6.01 -7.17 6.39
N LEU A 288 -6.98 -7.12 7.31
CA LEU A 288 -6.77 -7.36 8.73
C LEU A 288 -7.02 -8.84 9.01
N VAL A 289 -6.16 -9.45 9.83
CA VAL A 289 -6.24 -10.86 10.18
C VAL A 289 -6.08 -11.02 11.69
N ALA A 290 -6.90 -11.85 12.29
CA ALA A 290 -6.82 -12.25 13.69
C ALA A 290 -6.58 -13.75 13.81
N TYR A 291 -5.56 -14.10 14.56
CA TYR A 291 -5.27 -15.48 14.95
C TYR A 291 -5.47 -15.66 16.46
N ASP A 292 -5.81 -16.85 16.89
CA ASP A 292 -5.78 -17.23 18.31
C ASP A 292 -4.33 -17.25 18.82
N ALA A 293 -4.07 -16.54 19.90
CA ALA A 293 -2.72 -16.36 20.40
C ALA A 293 -2.10 -17.67 20.97
N ALA A 294 -2.90 -18.59 21.45
CA ALA A 294 -2.40 -19.84 22.02
C ALA A 294 -1.99 -20.88 20.96
N ASN A 295 -2.67 -20.91 19.82
CA ASN A 295 -2.53 -22.01 18.86
C ASN A 295 -2.43 -21.58 17.38
N GLY A 296 -2.54 -20.29 17.08
CA GLY A 296 -2.44 -19.76 15.72
C GLY A 296 -3.68 -20.00 14.84
N LYS A 297 -4.78 -20.54 15.36
CA LYS A 297 -5.99 -20.75 14.57
C LYS A 297 -6.52 -19.43 14.04
N LEU A 298 -6.87 -19.38 12.75
CA LEU A 298 -7.51 -18.22 12.15
C LEU A 298 -8.89 -18.00 12.80
N LEU A 299 -9.07 -16.84 13.42
CA LEU A 299 -10.35 -16.41 14.01
C LEU A 299 -11.20 -15.70 12.95
N TRP A 300 -10.64 -14.68 12.33
CA TRP A 300 -11.28 -13.95 11.26
C TRP A 300 -10.24 -13.26 10.35
N GLU A 301 -10.66 -12.93 9.14
CA GLU A 301 -9.89 -12.21 8.13
C GLU A 301 -10.83 -11.29 7.35
N ARG A 302 -10.48 -10.00 7.28
CA ARG A 302 -11.31 -8.98 6.64
C ARG A 302 -10.51 -8.13 5.67
N PRO A 303 -10.97 -7.95 4.41
CA PRO A 303 -10.41 -6.97 3.51
C PRO A 303 -10.77 -5.56 4.00
N ILE A 304 -9.79 -4.69 4.15
CA ILE A 304 -9.99 -3.31 4.62
C ILE A 304 -9.41 -2.27 3.67
N LEU A 305 -8.74 -2.69 2.58
CA LEU A 305 -8.34 -1.80 1.50
C LEU A 305 -9.32 -1.90 0.33
N ASP A 306 -9.64 -0.75 -0.25
CA ASP A 306 -10.37 -0.69 -1.51
C ASP A 306 -9.38 -0.86 -2.68
N ARG A 307 -9.37 -2.04 -3.28
CA ARG A 307 -8.48 -2.37 -4.41
C ARG A 307 -8.78 -1.59 -5.69
N LYS A 308 -9.94 -0.95 -5.79
CA LYS A 308 -10.26 -0.04 -6.90
C LYS A 308 -9.59 1.31 -6.72
N LYS A 309 -9.30 1.69 -5.49
CA LYS A 309 -8.45 2.83 -5.14
C LYS A 309 -7.01 2.35 -5.09
N ARG A 310 -6.06 3.20 -5.41
CA ARG A 310 -4.62 2.88 -5.34
C ARG A 310 -4.18 2.77 -3.89
N GLU A 311 -4.58 1.71 -3.20
CA GLU A 311 -4.22 1.47 -1.81
C GLU A 311 -3.14 0.38 -1.76
N ALA A 312 -2.01 0.69 -1.14
CA ALA A 312 -0.98 -0.29 -0.83
C ALA A 312 -1.31 -1.03 0.47
N GLY A 313 -0.63 -2.16 0.70
CA GLY A 313 -0.85 -2.96 1.89
C GLY A 313 -0.38 -2.32 3.19
N PHE A 314 -0.42 -3.09 4.25
CA PHE A 314 -0.01 -2.66 5.59
C PHE A 314 1.39 -3.18 5.90
N THR A 315 2.24 -2.30 6.42
CA THR A 315 3.61 -2.66 6.84
C THR A 315 3.84 -2.41 8.33
N MET A 316 3.01 -1.60 8.97
CA MET A 316 3.10 -1.31 10.40
C MET A 316 2.49 -2.43 11.25
N ALA A 317 2.96 -2.59 12.48
CA ALA A 317 2.22 -3.29 13.51
C ALA A 317 1.00 -2.46 13.92
N PRO A 318 -0.22 -3.04 14.00
CA PRO A 318 -1.38 -2.33 14.51
C PRO A 318 -1.18 -1.88 15.96
N LEU A 319 -1.89 -0.84 16.39
CA LEU A 319 -2.01 -0.51 17.79
C LEU A 319 -3.41 -0.88 18.28
N LEU A 320 -3.52 -1.58 19.41
CA LEU A 320 -4.78 -1.99 19.99
C LEU A 320 -5.10 -1.12 21.20
N PHE A 321 -6.32 -0.58 21.25
CA PHE A 321 -6.80 0.21 22.38
C PHE A 321 -8.29 -0.04 22.57
N GLU A 322 -8.70 -0.39 23.77
CA GLU A 322 -10.06 -0.82 24.10
C GLU A 322 -10.51 -1.94 23.12
N ASP A 323 -11.60 -1.76 22.42
CA ASP A 323 -12.11 -2.69 21.41
C ASP A 323 -11.68 -2.34 19.97
N LEU A 324 -10.67 -1.46 19.82
CA LEU A 324 -10.23 -0.93 18.53
C LEU A 324 -8.87 -1.46 18.09
N ILE A 325 -8.77 -1.69 16.78
CA ILE A 325 -7.53 -1.89 16.03
C ILE A 325 -7.25 -0.61 15.25
N LEU A 326 -6.14 0.05 15.54
CA LEU A 326 -5.72 1.29 14.88
C LEU A 326 -4.61 0.97 13.88
N ILE A 327 -4.84 1.28 12.60
CA ILE A 327 -3.92 0.96 11.50
C ILE A 327 -4.11 1.91 10.32
N GLY A 328 -3.04 2.14 9.55
CA GLY A 328 -3.07 2.87 8.29
C GLY A 328 -2.22 2.20 7.21
N PRO A 329 -2.46 2.49 5.91
CA PRO A 329 -1.75 1.89 4.80
C PRO A 329 -0.34 2.48 4.66
N ALA A 330 0.58 1.70 4.07
CA ALA A 330 1.86 2.14 3.57
C ALA A 330 1.76 2.61 2.11
N GLY A 331 2.84 3.10 1.51
CA GLY A 331 2.99 3.28 0.07
C GLY A 331 2.81 4.70 -0.45
N SER A 332 3.18 5.72 0.32
CA SER A 332 3.23 7.11 -0.17
C SER A 332 3.96 7.22 -1.51
N GLU A 333 5.07 6.52 -1.67
CA GLU A 333 5.93 6.50 -2.86
C GLU A 333 5.20 6.00 -4.12
N SER A 334 4.14 5.22 -3.92
CA SER A 334 3.33 4.66 -5.01
C SER A 334 2.09 5.50 -5.34
N GLY A 335 1.99 6.73 -4.81
CA GLY A 335 0.82 7.58 -5.00
C GLY A 335 -0.41 7.06 -4.25
N VAL A 336 -0.20 6.34 -3.17
CA VAL A 336 -1.27 5.89 -2.28
C VAL A 336 -1.76 7.04 -1.43
N LYS A 337 -3.07 7.20 -1.36
CA LYS A 337 -3.70 8.18 -0.50
C LYS A 337 -3.73 7.66 0.94
N GLY A 338 -3.03 8.36 1.82
CA GLY A 338 -2.89 7.95 3.21
C GLY A 338 -4.16 8.18 4.03
N TRP A 339 -4.36 7.32 5.01
CA TRP A 339 -5.42 7.43 6.01
C TRP A 339 -5.02 6.68 7.28
N ILE A 340 -5.66 7.00 8.39
CA ILE A 340 -5.67 6.21 9.61
C ILE A 340 -7.10 5.75 9.90
N GLY A 341 -7.28 4.50 10.32
CA GLY A 341 -8.60 3.97 10.62
C GLY A 341 -8.63 3.17 11.90
N ALA A 342 -9.81 3.07 12.48
CA ALA A 342 -10.14 2.17 13.57
C ALA A 342 -11.08 1.07 13.08
N PHE A 343 -10.80 -0.13 13.54
CA PHE A 343 -11.56 -1.33 13.23
C PHE A 343 -11.85 -2.08 14.53
N ARG A 344 -12.98 -2.75 14.59
CA ARG A 344 -13.38 -3.47 15.78
C ARG A 344 -12.50 -4.71 16.03
N LEU A 345 -12.03 -4.90 17.25
CA LEU A 345 -11.15 -6.02 17.62
C LEU A 345 -11.82 -7.39 17.45
N GLU A 346 -13.14 -7.45 17.58
CA GLU A 346 -13.91 -8.69 17.52
C GLU A 346 -13.89 -9.31 16.12
N ASP A 347 -14.09 -8.50 15.07
CA ASP A 347 -14.35 -8.99 13.70
C ASP A 347 -13.68 -8.15 12.58
N GLY A 348 -12.89 -7.12 12.96
CA GLY A 348 -12.24 -6.21 12.02
C GLY A 348 -13.20 -5.26 11.30
N ALA A 349 -14.47 -5.15 11.72
CA ALA A 349 -15.40 -4.24 11.08
C ALA A 349 -14.94 -2.77 11.22
N PRO A 350 -15.09 -1.95 10.15
CA PRO A 350 -14.68 -0.56 10.19
C PRO A 350 -15.53 0.22 11.20
N VAL A 351 -14.88 1.06 12.00
CA VAL A 351 -15.52 1.97 12.96
C VAL A 351 -15.43 3.40 12.46
N TRP A 352 -14.25 3.84 12.10
CA TRP A 352 -14.01 5.14 11.51
C TRP A 352 -12.73 5.15 10.66
N ARG A 353 -12.64 6.13 9.75
CA ARG A 353 -11.46 6.41 8.93
C ARG A 353 -11.25 7.92 8.87
N PHE A 354 -9.99 8.35 8.92
CA PHE A 354 -9.57 9.72 8.73
C PHE A 354 -8.53 9.78 7.61
N ASN A 355 -8.80 10.53 6.54
CA ASN A 355 -7.88 10.72 5.43
C ASN A 355 -6.77 11.70 5.82
N THR A 356 -5.51 11.29 5.73
CA THR A 356 -4.36 12.18 5.97
C THR A 356 -4.10 13.11 4.79
N VAL A 357 -4.54 12.71 3.60
CA VAL A 357 -4.70 13.56 2.43
C VAL A 357 -6.21 13.65 2.17
N PRO A 358 -6.84 14.82 2.35
CA PRO A 358 -8.30 14.96 2.27
C PRO A 358 -8.83 14.62 0.87
N ASP A 359 -10.06 14.15 0.77
CA ASP A 359 -10.80 14.10 -0.47
C ASP A 359 -11.35 15.49 -0.83
N GLU A 360 -11.69 15.71 -2.11
CA GLU A 360 -12.31 16.93 -2.54
C GLU A 360 -13.60 17.17 -1.73
N GLY A 361 -13.73 18.36 -1.16
CA GLY A 361 -14.85 18.74 -0.29
C GLY A 361 -14.69 18.33 1.19
N GLU A 362 -13.67 17.55 1.56
CA GLU A 362 -13.36 17.30 2.97
C GLU A 362 -12.68 18.53 3.63
N PRO A 363 -12.86 18.73 4.94
CA PRO A 363 -12.19 19.81 5.68
C PRO A 363 -10.68 19.76 5.49
N GLY A 364 -10.09 20.87 5.07
CA GLY A 364 -8.66 21.01 4.79
C GLY A 364 -8.29 20.80 3.32
N ALA A 365 -9.21 20.34 2.45
CA ALA A 365 -8.95 20.24 1.02
C ALA A 365 -8.70 21.62 0.40
N GLU A 366 -9.39 22.66 0.90
CA GLU A 366 -9.23 24.05 0.49
C GLU A 366 -7.84 24.63 0.75
N THR A 367 -7.05 23.99 1.62
CA THR A 367 -5.68 24.40 1.90
C THR A 367 -4.67 23.91 0.86
N TRP A 368 -5.09 23.00 -0.01
CA TRP A 368 -4.26 22.43 -1.07
C TRP A 368 -4.38 23.28 -2.34
N LYS A 369 -3.33 24.05 -2.64
CA LYS A 369 -3.34 25.01 -3.76
C LYS A 369 -3.43 24.35 -5.13
N ASP A 370 -2.91 23.10 -5.25
CA ASP A 370 -2.98 22.32 -6.48
C ASP A 370 -3.98 21.16 -6.28
N PRO A 371 -5.15 21.19 -6.94
CA PRO A 371 -6.12 20.10 -6.86
C PRO A 371 -5.58 18.74 -7.28
N THR A 372 -4.56 18.71 -8.16
CA THR A 372 -3.93 17.45 -8.58
C THR A 372 -3.18 16.77 -7.45
N ALA A 373 -2.69 17.52 -6.47
CA ALA A 373 -2.02 17.01 -5.29
C ALA A 373 -2.96 16.17 -4.41
N LEU A 374 -4.25 16.49 -4.36
CA LEU A 374 -5.27 15.69 -3.68
C LEU A 374 -5.45 14.30 -4.30
N THR A 375 -5.17 14.16 -5.58
CA THR A 375 -5.30 12.90 -6.32
C THR A 375 -3.99 12.12 -6.43
N THR A 376 -2.84 12.80 -6.27
CA THR A 376 -1.52 12.18 -6.35
C THR A 376 -1.25 11.26 -5.16
N GLY A 377 -1.76 11.64 -3.99
CA GLY A 377 -1.62 10.82 -2.78
C GLY A 377 -0.47 11.26 -1.87
N GLY A 378 0.08 10.31 -1.12
CA GLY A 378 1.03 10.55 -0.04
C GLY A 378 0.39 10.44 1.34
N GLY A 379 1.12 10.79 2.39
CA GLY A 379 0.61 10.82 3.75
C GLY A 379 0.27 9.44 4.34
N SER A 380 0.87 8.38 3.84
CA SER A 380 0.65 7.02 4.37
C SER A 380 1.16 6.85 5.80
N ILE A 381 0.68 5.81 6.48
CA ILE A 381 1.03 5.52 7.87
C ILE A 381 1.74 4.16 7.92
N TRP A 382 3.07 4.18 7.96
CA TRP A 382 3.87 2.96 7.99
C TRP A 382 4.71 2.81 9.27
N ALA A 383 4.85 3.87 10.05
CA ALA A 383 5.57 3.88 11.31
C ALA A 383 4.64 3.57 12.49
N PRO A 384 5.18 3.08 13.63
CA PRO A 384 4.37 2.81 14.82
C PRO A 384 3.65 4.05 15.34
N LEU A 385 2.44 3.87 15.81
CA LEU A 385 1.62 4.88 16.47
C LEU A 385 2.03 5.06 17.94
N SER A 386 1.73 6.22 18.52
CA SER A 386 1.77 6.44 19.96
C SER A 386 0.41 6.92 20.46
N LEU A 387 0.08 6.62 21.71
CA LEU A 387 -1.20 6.92 22.32
C LEU A 387 -1.01 7.45 23.75
N ASP A 388 -1.75 8.49 24.12
CA ASP A 388 -2.03 8.84 25.50
C ASP A 388 -3.33 8.12 25.92
N PRO A 389 -3.26 6.99 26.62
CA PRO A 389 -4.46 6.19 26.93
C PRO A 389 -5.37 6.88 27.96
N VAL A 390 -4.86 7.86 28.73
CA VAL A 390 -5.64 8.60 29.72
C VAL A 390 -6.52 9.64 29.06
N LYS A 391 -5.95 10.37 28.07
CA LYS A 391 -6.67 11.41 27.31
C LYS A 391 -7.36 10.87 26.07
N GLY A 392 -7.08 9.62 25.66
CA GLY A 392 -7.55 9.07 24.39
C GLY A 392 -6.99 9.81 23.16
N VAL A 393 -5.76 10.33 23.26
CA VAL A 393 -5.11 11.08 22.16
C VAL A 393 -4.16 10.19 21.40
N LEU A 394 -4.45 9.98 20.12
CA LEU A 394 -3.63 9.20 19.19
C LEU A 394 -2.67 10.13 18.44
N TYR A 395 -1.37 9.82 18.49
CA TYR A 395 -0.32 10.48 17.72
C TYR A 395 0.02 9.63 16.51
N VAL A 396 -0.17 10.20 15.31
CA VAL A 396 -0.04 9.51 14.04
C VAL A 396 1.14 10.08 13.25
N PRO A 397 2.21 9.30 13.01
CA PRO A 397 3.31 9.72 12.15
C PRO A 397 2.89 9.63 10.68
N VAL A 398 2.61 10.78 10.08
CA VAL A 398 2.23 10.90 8.68
C VAL A 398 3.47 10.97 7.80
N SER A 399 3.54 10.12 6.78
CA SER A 399 4.64 10.07 5.83
C SER A 399 4.59 11.23 4.82
N ASN A 400 5.61 11.28 3.97
CA ASN A 400 5.80 12.29 2.93
C ASN A 400 4.64 12.36 1.93
N PRO A 401 4.49 13.48 1.20
CA PRO A 401 3.62 13.57 0.04
C PRO A 401 4.14 12.70 -1.12
N ALA A 402 3.30 12.40 -2.10
CA ALA A 402 3.68 11.74 -3.34
C ALA A 402 3.78 12.78 -4.48
N PRO A 403 4.64 12.55 -5.47
CA PRO A 403 5.68 11.51 -5.55
C PRO A 403 6.91 11.87 -4.70
N ASP A 404 7.48 10.86 -4.05
CA ASP A 404 8.47 11.01 -2.98
C ASP A 404 9.81 11.58 -3.47
N PHE A 405 10.30 11.08 -4.59
CA PHE A 405 11.65 11.37 -5.10
C PHE A 405 11.68 12.43 -6.21
N LEU A 406 10.56 13.03 -6.57
CA LEU A 406 10.46 14.04 -7.62
C LEU A 406 10.54 15.46 -7.05
N TYR A 407 11.62 15.78 -6.38
CA TYR A 407 11.87 17.12 -5.82
C TYR A 407 11.64 18.27 -6.83
N ARG A 408 11.94 18.06 -8.12
CA ARG A 408 11.70 19.06 -9.16
C ARG A 408 10.24 19.23 -9.59
N LEU A 409 9.42 18.21 -9.47
CA LEU A 409 7.97 18.34 -9.66
C LEU A 409 7.29 18.92 -8.40
N ALA A 410 7.90 18.71 -7.23
CA ALA A 410 7.49 19.36 -6.00
C ALA A 410 7.88 20.86 -5.95
N VAL A 411 8.87 21.30 -6.72
CA VAL A 411 9.31 22.73 -6.72
C VAL A 411 8.26 23.66 -7.33
N GLY A 412 7.44 23.19 -8.29
CA GLY A 412 6.23 23.90 -8.71
C GLY A 412 5.09 23.85 -7.67
N GLN A 413 5.19 22.97 -6.70
CA GLN A 413 4.23 22.72 -5.62
C GLN A 413 4.81 23.07 -4.23
N GLN A 414 5.58 24.16 -4.13
CA GLN A 414 6.10 24.64 -2.82
C GLN A 414 5.03 24.81 -1.75
N SER A 415 3.79 24.88 -2.16
CA SER A 415 2.62 24.83 -1.28
C SER A 415 2.43 23.49 -0.53
N LEU A 416 2.86 22.36 -1.06
CA LEU A 416 2.83 21.09 -0.34
C LEU A 416 3.81 21.06 0.86
N HIS A 417 5.00 21.64 0.69
CA HIS A 417 5.91 21.86 1.80
C HIS A 417 5.41 22.92 2.78
N GLN A 418 4.70 23.93 2.32
CA GLN A 418 4.14 24.98 3.19
C GLN A 418 2.85 24.52 3.88
N LEU A 419 2.08 23.60 3.34
CA LEU A 419 0.88 23.06 3.99
C LEU A 419 1.21 21.98 5.04
N VAL A 420 2.23 21.19 4.82
CA VAL A 420 2.86 20.37 5.85
C VAL A 420 3.66 21.26 6.82
N ALA A 421 4.15 22.42 6.38
CA ALA A 421 4.89 23.40 7.16
C ALA A 421 4.02 24.56 7.67
N GLY A 422 2.79 24.74 7.23
CA GLY A 422 1.80 25.63 7.86
C GLY A 422 1.35 25.08 9.21
N ALA A 423 1.38 23.78 9.40
CA ALA A 423 1.51 23.17 10.71
C ALA A 423 3.00 23.07 11.03
N ARG A 424 3.57 24.08 11.65
CA ARG A 424 4.90 24.02 12.30
C ARG A 424 4.92 23.07 13.50
N CYS A 425 4.32 21.90 13.35
CA CYS A 425 4.66 20.75 14.16
C CYS A 425 5.89 20.13 13.52
N ALA A 426 7.06 20.44 14.08
CA ALA A 426 8.38 20.09 13.55
C ALA A 426 8.62 18.59 13.30
N HIS A 427 7.62 17.73 13.46
CA HIS A 427 7.71 16.28 13.39
C HIS A 427 6.59 15.57 12.62
N ARG A 428 5.84 16.27 11.75
CA ARG A 428 4.82 15.59 10.89
C ARG A 428 3.84 14.70 11.66
N GLN A 429 3.43 15.08 12.87
CA GLN A 429 2.49 14.34 13.69
C GLN A 429 1.14 15.03 13.69
N ILE A 430 0.07 14.28 13.50
CA ILE A 430 -1.28 14.73 13.72
C ILE A 430 -1.75 14.12 15.03
N ALA A 431 -2.08 14.96 16.02
CA ALA A 431 -2.74 14.49 17.21
C ALA A 431 -4.24 14.37 16.93
N MET A 432 -4.80 13.20 17.20
CA MET A 432 -6.22 12.91 17.06
C MET A 432 -6.77 12.47 18.40
N VAL A 433 -7.88 13.05 18.81
CA VAL A 433 -8.61 12.60 19.99
C VAL A 433 -9.52 11.45 19.59
N LEU A 434 -9.32 10.29 20.22
CA LEU A 434 -10.25 9.17 20.06
C LEU A 434 -11.55 9.53 20.77
N PRO A 435 -12.73 9.40 20.13
CA PRO A 435 -13.98 9.64 20.81
C PRO A 435 -14.16 8.58 21.91
N GLY A 436 -14.28 9.03 23.14
CA GLY A 436 -15.01 8.29 24.16
C GLY A 436 -16.44 8.06 23.64
N SER A 437 -17.24 7.24 24.26
CA SER A 437 -18.55 6.72 23.86
C SER A 437 -19.58 7.71 23.24
N ALA A 438 -19.20 8.92 22.87
CA ALA A 438 -20.01 9.91 22.17
C ALA A 438 -19.16 10.75 21.21
N GLY A 439 -19.07 10.31 19.94
CA GLY A 439 -18.21 10.77 18.89
C GLY A 439 -18.26 12.24 18.51
N ARG A 440 -17.11 12.88 18.51
CA ARG A 440 -16.70 13.90 17.53
C ARG A 440 -15.19 13.89 17.43
N PHE A 441 -14.66 13.74 16.20
CA PHE A 441 -13.27 14.03 15.90
C PHE A 441 -13.09 15.55 15.86
N SER A 442 -12.16 16.07 16.67
CA SER A 442 -11.65 17.41 16.45
C SER A 442 -10.21 17.31 15.96
N ARG A 443 -9.89 17.92 14.80
CA ARG A 443 -8.52 18.25 14.48
C ARG A 443 -8.04 19.20 15.59
N LEU A 444 -7.05 18.78 16.36
CA LEU A 444 -6.23 19.75 17.07
C LEU A 444 -5.37 20.42 15.99
N GLY A 445 -5.87 21.53 15.44
CA GLY A 445 -5.07 22.41 14.62
C GLY A 445 -3.88 22.86 15.43
N CYS A 446 -2.68 22.80 14.88
CA CYS A 446 -1.58 23.59 15.40
C CYS A 446 -1.99 25.05 15.28
N ASP A 447 -2.28 25.67 16.41
CA ASP A 447 -2.61 27.09 16.45
C ASP A 447 -1.40 27.89 15.95
N THR A 448 -1.59 28.68 14.91
CA THR A 448 -0.53 29.41 14.21
C THR A 448 -0.14 30.68 14.94
N GLY A 449 -0.11 30.70 16.27
CA GLY A 449 -0.04 31.98 16.96
C GLY A 449 0.74 32.13 18.23
N GLN A 450 1.30 31.10 18.87
CA GLN A 450 2.15 31.36 20.03
C GLN A 450 3.30 30.34 20.17
N PRO A 451 4.56 30.78 20.52
CA PRO A 451 5.62 29.86 20.84
C PRO A 451 5.28 29.19 22.16
N ALA A 452 5.38 27.86 22.19
CA ALA A 452 5.36 27.12 23.44
C ALA A 452 6.63 27.46 24.24
N VAL A 453 6.43 27.92 25.45
CA VAL A 453 7.45 28.08 26.47
C VAL A 453 7.82 26.72 27.04
#